data_25e14fc8d2f8aa32264c06ba36a81487
#
_entry.id   25e14fc8d2f8aa32264c06ba36a81487
#
_cell.length_a   1.000
_cell.length_b   1.000
_cell.length_c   1.000
_cell.angle_alpha   90.00
_cell.angle_beta   90.00
_cell.angle_gamma   90.00
#
_symmetry.space_group_name_H-M   'P 1'
#
loop_
_entity.id
_entity.type
_entity.pdbx_description
1 polymer ?
#
loop_
_entity_poly.entity_id
_entity_poly.type
_entity_poly.pdbx_seq_one_letter_code
_entity_poly.pdbx_strand_id
1 'polypeptide(L)'
;MPIFTKNQVLLYQGLKLFSRLAIKVLCRKVIVNDPAVLRKKGPILLAANHPNSFLDSIVLDTLFEEPVWALARGDAFRNGTHAKLLRRLKIMPVFRTSEGVENLNVNYQTFNSCVGLFKENSIVTIYSEALCVNEWHLRPLKKGTARLAIQTWDAGIPLEVIPVGINYSSFRLFGKNVHINFGKPITQQDVPPQTSDGQRNNLFNQKLTAALQELVYEIPKENHALLEEKLGVKISQLERFLLWIPAKLGQWIHYPLYLPIKNFTAKKFRHTGHIDSVISALLLLSYPIYLLLFYLLFQLAGVSAGWAVGIIFLFPFLAWAQVRIKPQFDHQVK
;
A
#
# COMPACT_ATOMS: atom_id res chain seq x y z
N MET A 1 -18.75 16.57 7.27
CA MET A 1 -17.32 16.21 7.08
C MET A 1 -16.45 17.44 7.26
N PRO A 2 -15.21 17.34 7.77
CA PRO A 2 -14.32 18.48 7.73
C PRO A 2 -13.95 18.77 6.26
N ILE A 3 -14.38 19.92 5.77
CA ILE A 3 -13.99 20.42 4.46
C ILE A 3 -12.46 20.60 4.50
N PHE A 4 -11.73 19.84 3.68
CA PHE A 4 -10.29 20.01 3.57
C PHE A 4 -9.98 21.42 3.08
N THR A 5 -9.09 22.11 3.78
CA THR A 5 -8.61 23.41 3.31
C THR A 5 -7.76 23.23 2.05
N LYS A 6 -7.67 24.26 1.21
CA LYS A 6 -6.86 24.25 -0.02
C LYS A 6 -5.42 23.77 0.25
N ASN A 7 -4.82 24.18 1.36
CA ASN A 7 -3.48 23.78 1.76
C ASN A 7 -3.37 22.27 2.11
N GLN A 8 -4.42 21.68 2.67
CA GLN A 8 -4.45 20.23 2.97
C GLN A 8 -4.56 19.40 1.71
N VAL A 9 -5.32 19.87 0.72
CA VAL A 9 -5.41 19.24 -0.60
C VAL A 9 -4.05 19.26 -1.30
N LEU A 10 -3.37 20.42 -1.32
CA LEU A 10 -2.06 20.57 -1.93
C LEU A 10 -1.00 19.69 -1.26
N LEU A 11 -0.98 19.62 0.08
CA LEU A 11 -0.07 18.74 0.82
C LEU A 11 -0.28 17.27 0.43
N TYR A 12 -1.54 16.81 0.42
CA TYR A 12 -1.86 15.43 0.05
C TYR A 12 -1.44 15.13 -1.39
N GLN A 13 -1.76 16.02 -2.35
CA GLN A 13 -1.37 15.85 -3.75
C GLN A 13 0.14 15.80 -3.94
N GLY A 14 0.88 16.68 -3.25
CA GLY A 14 2.34 16.67 -3.27
C GLY A 14 2.93 15.38 -2.72
N LEU A 15 2.41 14.89 -1.58
CA LEU A 15 2.82 13.62 -1.00
C LEU A 15 2.45 12.42 -1.89
N LYS A 16 1.27 12.43 -2.52
CA LYS A 16 0.85 11.39 -3.46
C LYS A 16 1.77 11.34 -4.67
N LEU A 17 2.12 12.50 -5.26
CA LEU A 17 3.07 12.59 -6.38
C LEU A 17 4.45 12.08 -5.97
N PHE A 18 4.96 12.51 -4.82
CA PHE A 18 6.24 12.05 -4.28
C PHE A 18 6.23 10.53 -4.05
N SER A 19 5.16 9.98 -3.45
CA SER A 19 5.00 8.54 -3.25
C SER A 19 4.93 7.78 -4.58
N ARG A 20 4.27 8.32 -5.62
CA ARG A 20 4.26 7.73 -6.97
C ARG A 20 5.66 7.61 -7.58
N LEU A 21 6.49 8.62 -7.39
CA LEU A 21 7.87 8.58 -7.85
C LEU A 21 8.70 7.59 -7.02
N ALA A 22 8.50 7.60 -5.71
CA ALA A 22 9.21 6.72 -4.79
C ALA A 22 8.87 5.23 -5.03
N ILE A 23 7.62 4.87 -5.28
CA ILE A 23 7.20 3.48 -5.57
C ILE A 23 7.94 2.92 -6.80
N LYS A 24 8.26 3.75 -7.80
CA LYS A 24 9.08 3.32 -8.96
C LYS A 24 10.51 2.92 -8.59
N VAL A 25 11.02 3.42 -7.46
CA VAL A 25 12.33 3.08 -6.91
C VAL A 25 12.22 2.02 -5.81
N LEU A 26 11.19 2.12 -4.97
CA LEU A 26 10.94 1.17 -3.86
C LEU A 26 10.52 -0.23 -4.37
N CYS A 27 9.80 -0.28 -5.48
CA CYS A 27 9.35 -1.52 -6.11
C CYS A 27 10.07 -1.72 -7.45
N ARG A 28 10.51 -2.95 -7.74
CA ARG A 28 11.08 -3.28 -9.05
C ARG A 28 10.04 -3.16 -10.15
N LYS A 29 8.86 -3.68 -9.90
CA LYS A 29 7.72 -3.61 -10.80
C LYS A 29 6.42 -3.67 -10.01
N VAL A 30 5.45 -2.86 -10.40
CA VAL A 30 4.05 -2.98 -10.00
C VAL A 30 3.29 -3.43 -11.23
N ILE A 31 2.59 -4.55 -11.12
CA ILE A 31 1.83 -5.19 -12.20
C ILE A 31 0.36 -5.16 -11.79
N VAL A 32 -0.48 -4.69 -12.69
CA VAL A 32 -1.92 -4.57 -12.49
C VAL A 32 -2.62 -5.37 -13.58
N ASN A 33 -3.54 -6.27 -13.22
CA ASN A 33 -4.27 -7.10 -14.17
C ASN A 33 -5.27 -6.31 -15.00
N ASP A 34 -5.95 -5.33 -14.39
CA ASP A 34 -6.94 -4.46 -15.05
C ASP A 34 -6.63 -2.97 -14.75
N PRO A 35 -5.80 -2.31 -15.57
CA PRO A 35 -5.47 -0.89 -15.38
C PRO A 35 -6.68 0.05 -15.57
N ALA A 36 -7.78 -0.38 -16.19
CA ALA A 36 -8.95 0.47 -16.39
C ALA A 36 -9.63 0.80 -15.05
N VAL A 37 -9.56 -0.09 -14.07
CA VAL A 37 -10.07 0.14 -12.71
C VAL A 37 -9.43 1.36 -12.05
N LEU A 38 -8.17 1.66 -12.34
CA LEU A 38 -7.43 2.77 -11.74
C LEU A 38 -7.98 4.16 -12.08
N ARG A 39 -8.79 4.25 -13.15
CA ARG A 39 -9.44 5.48 -13.62
C ARG A 39 -10.90 5.58 -13.21
N LYS A 40 -11.44 4.53 -12.58
CA LYS A 40 -12.84 4.56 -12.10
C LYS A 40 -13.01 5.65 -11.06
N LYS A 41 -14.20 6.24 -11.08
CA LYS A 41 -14.68 7.18 -10.05
C LYS A 41 -15.71 6.46 -9.20
N GLY A 42 -15.73 6.77 -7.88
CA GLY A 42 -16.62 6.12 -6.93
C GLY A 42 -18.10 6.40 -7.16
N PRO A 43 -18.98 5.85 -6.32
CA PRO A 43 -18.65 5.26 -5.02
C PRO A 43 -18.06 3.85 -5.14
N ILE A 44 -16.83 3.68 -4.65
CA ILE A 44 -16.09 2.40 -4.70
C ILE A 44 -15.56 2.02 -3.32
N LEU A 45 -15.77 0.77 -2.92
CA LEU A 45 -15.12 0.13 -1.78
C LEU A 45 -14.12 -0.91 -2.30
N LEU A 46 -12.82 -0.65 -2.15
CA LEU A 46 -11.77 -1.62 -2.43
C LEU A 46 -11.67 -2.58 -1.24
N ALA A 47 -12.07 -3.83 -1.44
CA ALA A 47 -12.06 -4.89 -0.43
C ALA A 47 -10.82 -5.78 -0.63
N ALA A 48 -9.76 -5.52 0.14
CA ALA A 48 -8.45 -6.12 -0.07
C ALA A 48 -8.06 -7.14 1.02
N ASN A 49 -7.11 -8.06 0.69
CA ASN A 49 -6.27 -8.74 1.67
C ASN A 49 -5.23 -7.75 2.27
N HIS A 50 -4.49 -8.14 3.31
CA HIS A 50 -3.60 -7.22 4.03
C HIS A 50 -2.21 -7.82 4.32
N PRO A 51 -1.37 -8.04 3.28
CA PRO A 51 -0.10 -8.72 3.47
C PRO A 51 1.05 -7.83 3.96
N ASN A 52 1.01 -6.49 3.78
CA ASN A 52 2.18 -5.64 4.01
C ASN A 52 1.89 -4.27 4.64
N SER A 53 0.99 -4.26 5.63
CA SER A 53 0.74 -3.09 6.48
C SER A 53 0.39 -1.82 5.67
N PHE A 54 0.88 -0.65 6.08
CA PHE A 54 0.54 0.61 5.41
C PHE A 54 1.13 0.73 3.99
N LEU A 55 2.10 -0.10 3.60
CA LEU A 55 2.58 -0.12 2.22
C LEU A 55 1.48 -0.52 1.25
N ASP A 56 0.55 -1.41 1.65
CA ASP A 56 -0.61 -1.78 0.84
C ASP A 56 -1.46 -0.56 0.49
N SER A 57 -1.72 0.31 1.48
CA SER A 57 -2.49 1.54 1.28
C SER A 57 -1.74 2.55 0.39
N ILE A 58 -0.42 2.72 0.59
CA ILE A 58 0.39 3.62 -0.23
C ILE A 58 0.41 3.15 -1.69
N VAL A 59 0.61 1.85 -1.92
CA VAL A 59 0.62 1.29 -3.28
C VAL A 59 -0.72 1.53 -3.95
N LEU A 60 -1.84 1.19 -3.30
CA LEU A 60 -3.17 1.40 -3.86
C LEU A 60 -3.43 2.89 -4.14
N ASP A 61 -3.20 3.79 -3.18
CA ASP A 61 -3.45 5.22 -3.38
C ASP A 61 -2.58 5.80 -4.50
N THR A 62 -1.32 5.38 -4.62
CA THR A 62 -0.43 5.89 -5.68
C THR A 62 -0.82 5.41 -7.08
N LEU A 63 -1.50 4.27 -7.21
CA LEU A 63 -1.95 3.75 -8.50
C LEU A 63 -3.20 4.46 -9.02
N PHE A 64 -4.19 4.72 -8.17
CA PHE A 64 -5.44 5.36 -8.59
C PHE A 64 -5.23 6.82 -8.97
N GLU A 65 -5.95 7.30 -9.97
CA GLU A 65 -5.99 8.73 -10.33
C GLU A 65 -6.67 9.54 -9.22
N GLU A 66 -7.84 9.10 -8.78
CA GLU A 66 -8.57 9.70 -7.66
C GLU A 66 -7.91 9.38 -6.31
N PRO A 67 -8.13 10.23 -5.30
CA PRO A 67 -7.68 9.94 -3.94
C PRO A 67 -8.37 8.71 -3.35
N VAL A 68 -7.60 7.82 -2.72
CA VAL A 68 -8.11 6.64 -2.04
C VAL A 68 -8.03 6.84 -0.53
N TRP A 69 -9.19 6.77 0.14
CA TRP A 69 -9.25 6.73 1.60
C TRP A 69 -8.90 5.34 2.12
N ALA A 70 -8.22 5.26 3.24
CA ALA A 70 -7.88 3.99 3.87
C ALA A 70 -8.40 3.91 5.30
N LEU A 71 -8.79 2.70 5.72
CA LEU A 71 -9.11 2.41 7.12
C LEU A 71 -7.88 1.80 7.80
N ALA A 72 -7.47 2.38 8.93
CA ALA A 72 -6.34 1.90 9.71
C ALA A 72 -6.72 1.65 11.16
N ARG A 73 -5.91 0.87 11.88
CA ARG A 73 -6.15 0.52 13.28
C ARG A 73 -6.35 1.75 14.14
N GLY A 74 -7.35 1.72 14.99
CA GLY A 74 -7.74 2.83 15.86
C GLY A 74 -6.68 3.25 16.87
N ASP A 75 -5.80 2.33 17.29
CA ASP A 75 -4.68 2.62 18.20
C ASP A 75 -3.67 3.64 17.62
N ALA A 76 -3.53 3.70 16.29
CA ALA A 76 -2.69 4.71 15.63
C ALA A 76 -3.22 6.15 15.80
N PHE A 77 -4.48 6.31 16.21
CA PHE A 77 -5.15 7.60 16.40
C PHE A 77 -5.19 8.07 17.86
N ARG A 78 -4.61 7.33 18.79
CA ARG A 78 -4.60 7.71 20.24
C ARG A 78 -3.89 9.05 20.50
N ASN A 79 -2.83 9.34 19.73
CA ASN A 79 -2.15 10.63 19.81
C ASN A 79 -2.86 11.65 18.90
N GLY A 80 -3.31 12.76 19.45
CA GLY A 80 -4.08 13.79 18.73
C GLY A 80 -3.32 14.42 17.54
N THR A 81 -2.01 14.58 17.64
CA THR A 81 -1.18 15.10 16.54
C THR A 81 -1.09 14.07 15.40
N HIS A 82 -0.83 12.80 15.74
CA HIS A 82 -0.81 11.72 14.77
C HIS A 82 -2.18 11.53 14.10
N ALA A 83 -3.26 11.59 14.88
CA ALA A 83 -4.63 11.51 14.36
C ALA A 83 -4.94 12.61 13.34
N LYS A 84 -4.52 13.86 13.62
CA LYS A 84 -4.68 14.98 12.67
C LYS A 84 -3.89 14.74 11.38
N LEU A 85 -2.66 14.25 11.48
CA LEU A 85 -1.83 13.93 10.32
C LEU A 85 -2.45 12.80 9.49
N LEU A 86 -2.85 11.69 10.12
CA LEU A 86 -3.46 10.54 9.44
C LEU A 86 -4.74 10.94 8.70
N ARG A 87 -5.60 11.75 9.30
CA ARG A 87 -6.81 12.28 8.64
C ARG A 87 -6.48 13.14 7.42
N ARG A 88 -5.41 13.96 7.49
CA ARG A 88 -4.93 14.75 6.33
C ARG A 88 -4.43 13.85 5.20
N LEU A 89 -3.93 12.67 5.54
CA LEU A 89 -3.53 11.63 4.59
C LEU A 89 -4.70 10.73 4.15
N LYS A 90 -5.95 11.15 4.41
CA LYS A 90 -7.17 10.40 4.06
C LYS A 90 -7.23 9.02 4.73
N ILE A 91 -6.76 8.92 5.97
CA ILE A 91 -6.81 7.69 6.77
C ILE A 91 -7.79 7.89 7.93
N MET A 92 -8.70 6.92 8.13
CA MET A 92 -9.71 6.92 9.19
C MET A 92 -9.51 5.73 10.13
N PRO A 93 -9.86 5.89 11.44
CA PRO A 93 -9.71 4.81 12.42
C PRO A 93 -10.78 3.73 12.24
N VAL A 94 -10.40 2.46 12.39
CA VAL A 94 -11.32 1.33 12.59
C VAL A 94 -10.80 0.47 13.72
N PHE A 95 -11.69 0.05 14.62
CA PHE A 95 -11.35 -0.78 15.77
C PHE A 95 -11.83 -2.20 15.56
N ARG A 96 -11.08 -3.17 16.05
CA ARG A 96 -11.50 -4.57 16.09
C ARG A 96 -12.44 -4.80 17.26
N THR A 97 -13.35 -5.74 17.15
CA THR A 97 -14.23 -6.14 18.25
C THR A 97 -13.45 -6.63 19.47
N SER A 98 -12.24 -7.17 19.29
CA SER A 98 -11.32 -7.58 20.36
C SER A 98 -10.63 -6.42 21.09
N GLU A 99 -10.78 -5.17 20.61
CA GLU A 99 -10.13 -3.98 21.20
C GLU A 99 -11.05 -3.24 22.21
N GLY A 100 -12.22 -3.82 22.53
CA GLY A 100 -13.15 -3.30 23.52
C GLY A 100 -14.49 -2.86 22.92
N VAL A 101 -15.56 -3.07 23.71
CA VAL A 101 -16.94 -2.74 23.29
C VAL A 101 -17.14 -1.22 23.18
N GLU A 102 -16.43 -0.45 23.99
CA GLU A 102 -16.42 1.02 23.95
C GLU A 102 -16.00 1.60 22.60
N ASN A 103 -15.20 0.85 21.83
CA ASN A 103 -14.72 1.27 20.50
C ASN A 103 -15.74 0.99 19.37
N LEU A 104 -16.83 0.28 19.65
CA LEU A 104 -17.88 0.00 18.65
C LEU A 104 -18.56 1.29 18.17
N ASN A 105 -18.77 2.25 19.06
CA ASN A 105 -19.35 3.54 18.69
C ASN A 105 -18.46 4.31 17.70
N VAL A 106 -17.13 4.20 17.83
CA VAL A 106 -16.19 4.82 16.88
C VAL A 106 -16.30 4.13 15.52
N ASN A 107 -16.48 2.82 15.47
CA ASN A 107 -16.70 2.11 14.20
C ASN A 107 -17.99 2.54 13.52
N TYR A 108 -19.09 2.73 14.26
CA TYR A 108 -20.33 3.27 13.68
C TYR A 108 -20.12 4.67 13.09
N GLN A 109 -19.40 5.55 13.80
CA GLN A 109 -19.08 6.89 13.31
C GLN A 109 -18.17 6.82 12.06
N THR A 110 -17.20 5.91 12.05
CA THR A 110 -16.31 5.71 10.88
C THR A 110 -17.10 5.20 9.68
N PHE A 111 -18.00 4.23 9.87
CA PHE A 111 -18.83 3.70 8.78
C PHE A 111 -19.79 4.76 8.25
N ASN A 112 -20.43 5.54 9.13
CA ASN A 112 -21.23 6.69 8.70
C ASN A 112 -20.41 7.73 7.92
N SER A 113 -19.15 7.95 8.32
CA SER A 113 -18.23 8.81 7.57
C SER A 113 -17.91 8.22 6.19
N CYS A 114 -17.71 6.89 6.09
CA CYS A 114 -17.51 6.22 4.81
C CYS A 114 -18.75 6.35 3.90
N VAL A 115 -19.96 6.15 4.46
CA VAL A 115 -21.22 6.36 3.70
C VAL A 115 -21.31 7.80 3.19
N GLY A 116 -20.90 8.79 4.00
CA GLY A 116 -20.79 10.18 3.56
C GLY A 116 -19.79 10.37 2.40
N LEU A 117 -18.64 9.70 2.45
CA LEU A 117 -17.66 9.72 1.36
C LEU A 117 -18.20 9.08 0.08
N PHE A 118 -18.94 7.98 0.19
CA PHE A 118 -19.55 7.34 -0.97
C PHE A 118 -20.63 8.21 -1.62
N LYS A 119 -21.38 9.01 -0.85
CA LYS A 119 -22.29 10.04 -1.41
C LYS A 119 -21.54 11.10 -2.23
N GLU A 120 -20.28 11.34 -1.91
CA GLU A 120 -19.39 12.27 -2.64
C GLU A 120 -18.57 11.54 -3.73
N ASN A 121 -18.97 10.33 -4.15
CA ASN A 121 -18.28 9.51 -5.15
C ASN A 121 -16.80 9.22 -4.82
N SER A 122 -16.49 9.05 -3.55
CA SER A 122 -15.11 8.73 -3.12
C SER A 122 -14.80 7.24 -3.21
N ILE A 123 -13.50 6.93 -3.19
CA ILE A 123 -12.95 5.56 -3.12
C ILE A 123 -12.44 5.32 -1.70
N VAL A 124 -12.84 4.21 -1.10
CA VAL A 124 -12.39 3.79 0.24
C VAL A 124 -11.80 2.39 0.16
N THR A 125 -10.67 2.15 0.81
CA THR A 125 -10.08 0.82 0.98
C THR A 125 -10.35 0.28 2.38
N ILE A 126 -10.80 -0.97 2.45
CA ILE A 126 -10.91 -1.75 3.68
C ILE A 126 -10.14 -3.07 3.52
N TYR A 127 -9.40 -3.43 4.57
CA TYR A 127 -8.70 -4.71 4.61
C TYR A 127 -9.59 -5.75 5.30
N SER A 128 -10.17 -6.64 4.50
CA SER A 128 -11.25 -7.54 4.91
C SER A 128 -10.84 -8.59 5.94
N GLU A 129 -9.54 -8.90 6.05
CA GLU A 129 -8.96 -9.81 7.04
C GLU A 129 -8.87 -9.18 8.45
N ALA A 130 -8.89 -7.85 8.55
CA ALA A 130 -8.70 -7.07 9.78
C ALA A 130 -7.39 -7.40 10.53
N LEU A 131 -6.43 -8.01 9.88
CA LEU A 131 -5.12 -8.37 10.40
C LEU A 131 -4.09 -8.31 9.27
N CYS A 132 -2.94 -7.68 9.53
CA CYS A 132 -1.82 -7.70 8.59
C CYS A 132 -0.88 -8.87 8.93
N VAL A 133 -0.63 -9.74 7.97
CA VAL A 133 0.33 -10.86 8.11
C VAL A 133 1.11 -11.02 6.81
N ASN A 134 2.45 -11.09 6.94
CA ASN A 134 3.35 -11.26 5.80
C ASN A 134 3.34 -12.74 5.33
N GLU A 135 2.36 -13.10 4.53
CA GLU A 135 2.21 -14.44 3.96
C GLU A 135 1.50 -14.39 2.60
N TRP A 136 1.67 -15.45 1.83
CA TRP A 136 1.00 -15.68 0.55
C TRP A 136 -0.20 -16.59 0.75
N HIS A 137 -1.19 -16.10 1.49
CA HIS A 137 -2.37 -16.85 1.87
C HIS A 137 -3.52 -15.90 2.18
N LEU A 138 -4.73 -16.23 1.75
CA LEU A 138 -5.93 -15.48 2.09
C LEU A 138 -6.46 -15.93 3.46
N ARG A 139 -6.50 -15.03 4.41
CA ARG A 139 -7.04 -15.29 5.75
C ARG A 139 -8.57 -15.15 5.81
N PRO A 140 -9.23 -15.77 6.82
CA PRO A 140 -10.66 -15.64 6.98
C PRO A 140 -11.12 -14.18 7.10
N LEU A 141 -12.11 -13.81 6.29
CA LEU A 141 -12.63 -12.45 6.25
C LEU A 141 -13.48 -12.14 7.47
N LYS A 142 -13.44 -10.88 7.91
CA LYS A 142 -14.28 -10.35 8.99
C LYS A 142 -15.52 -9.67 8.43
N LYS A 143 -16.54 -9.51 9.29
CA LYS A 143 -17.85 -8.97 8.89
C LYS A 143 -17.87 -7.46 8.61
N GLY A 144 -16.76 -6.74 8.84
CA GLY A 144 -16.69 -5.28 8.69
C GLY A 144 -16.97 -4.81 7.28
N THR A 145 -16.39 -5.45 6.27
CA THR A 145 -16.59 -5.11 4.85
C THR A 145 -18.04 -5.31 4.44
N ALA A 146 -18.65 -6.46 4.81
CA ALA A 146 -20.05 -6.76 4.52
C ALA A 146 -20.99 -5.71 5.14
N ARG A 147 -20.78 -5.37 6.42
CA ARG A 147 -21.59 -4.38 7.13
C ARG A 147 -21.53 -3.01 6.47
N LEU A 148 -20.32 -2.56 6.10
CA LEU A 148 -20.15 -1.26 5.44
C LEU A 148 -20.84 -1.24 4.07
N ALA A 149 -20.67 -2.30 3.27
CA ALA A 149 -21.31 -2.41 1.95
C ALA A 149 -22.83 -2.40 2.05
N ILE A 150 -23.40 -3.25 2.92
CA ILE A 150 -24.84 -3.35 3.12
C ILE A 150 -25.42 -2.04 3.65
N GLN A 151 -24.82 -1.42 4.66
CA GLN A 151 -25.23 -0.12 5.18
C GLN A 151 -25.24 0.96 4.08
N THR A 152 -24.29 0.91 3.16
CA THR A 152 -24.19 1.87 2.06
C THR A 152 -25.29 1.64 1.02
N TRP A 153 -25.55 0.39 0.66
CA TRP A 153 -26.66 0.03 -0.23
C TRP A 153 -28.02 0.36 0.36
N ASP A 154 -28.22 0.09 1.64
CA ASP A 154 -29.49 0.41 2.35
C ASP A 154 -29.71 1.93 2.46
N ALA A 155 -28.63 2.74 2.37
CA ALA A 155 -28.71 4.19 2.22
C ALA A 155 -29.00 4.66 0.78
N GLY A 156 -29.28 3.75 -0.15
CA GLY A 156 -29.61 4.04 -1.56
C GLY A 156 -28.40 4.43 -2.42
N ILE A 157 -27.17 4.15 -1.98
CA ILE A 157 -25.95 4.51 -2.72
C ILE A 157 -25.53 3.32 -3.60
N PRO A 158 -25.32 3.49 -4.92
CA PRO A 158 -24.94 2.42 -5.85
C PRO A 158 -23.44 2.06 -5.71
N LEU A 159 -23.06 1.56 -4.54
CA LEU A 159 -21.69 1.21 -4.22
C LEU A 159 -21.22 0.00 -5.04
N GLU A 160 -20.07 0.13 -5.72
CA GLU A 160 -19.32 -1.00 -6.25
C GLU A 160 -18.29 -1.47 -5.21
N VAL A 161 -18.37 -2.73 -4.79
CA VAL A 161 -17.33 -3.35 -3.97
C VAL A 161 -16.40 -4.12 -4.89
N ILE A 162 -15.15 -3.66 -5.03
CA ILE A 162 -14.15 -4.28 -5.90
C ILE A 162 -13.21 -5.12 -5.05
N PRO A 163 -13.19 -6.46 -5.20
CA PRO A 163 -12.21 -7.33 -4.58
C PRO A 163 -10.80 -7.01 -5.09
N VAL A 164 -9.80 -6.95 -4.20
CA VAL A 164 -8.41 -6.62 -4.56
C VAL A 164 -7.46 -7.62 -3.93
N GLY A 165 -6.75 -8.38 -4.76
CA GLY A 165 -5.64 -9.23 -4.34
C GLY A 165 -4.32 -8.47 -4.43
N ILE A 166 -3.63 -8.30 -3.29
CA ILE A 166 -2.32 -7.68 -3.19
C ILE A 166 -1.29 -8.77 -2.94
N ASN A 167 -0.31 -8.91 -3.85
CA ASN A 167 0.67 -9.99 -3.80
C ASN A 167 2.08 -9.41 -3.96
N TYR A 168 2.99 -9.76 -3.04
CA TYR A 168 4.38 -9.28 -3.02
C TYR A 168 5.35 -10.43 -3.24
N SER A 169 6.43 -10.21 -4.02
CA SER A 169 7.48 -11.21 -4.20
C SER A 169 8.33 -11.41 -2.93
N SER A 170 8.32 -10.46 -2.02
CA SER A 170 9.01 -10.48 -0.74
C SER A 170 8.37 -9.53 0.24
N PHE A 171 8.41 -9.86 1.53
CA PHE A 171 7.96 -9.01 2.64
C PHE A 171 9.12 -8.35 3.41
N ARG A 172 10.36 -8.62 3.00
CA ARG A 172 11.57 -8.13 3.69
C ARG A 172 12.54 -7.40 2.76
N LEU A 173 12.53 -7.72 1.47
CA LEU A 173 13.44 -7.10 0.52
C LEU A 173 12.89 -5.78 0.00
N PHE A 174 13.74 -4.77 0.05
CA PHE A 174 13.56 -3.56 -0.74
C PHE A 174 13.68 -3.89 -2.24
N GLY A 175 12.82 -3.32 -3.09
CA GLY A 175 12.83 -3.58 -4.53
C GLY A 175 12.11 -4.86 -4.95
N LYS A 176 10.98 -5.14 -4.33
CA LYS A 176 10.08 -6.26 -4.63
C LYS A 176 9.23 -6.05 -5.87
N ASN A 177 8.68 -7.13 -6.39
CA ASN A 177 7.59 -7.08 -7.36
C ASN A 177 6.26 -7.04 -6.58
N VAL A 178 5.30 -6.29 -7.10
CA VAL A 178 3.95 -6.17 -6.53
C VAL A 178 2.94 -6.48 -7.63
N HIS A 179 2.04 -7.43 -7.39
CA HIS A 179 0.94 -7.74 -8.28
C HIS A 179 -0.36 -7.32 -7.60
N ILE A 180 -1.11 -6.45 -8.27
CA ILE A 180 -2.41 -5.97 -7.85
C ILE A 180 -3.45 -6.55 -8.81
N ASN A 181 -4.29 -7.41 -8.28
CA ASN A 181 -5.32 -8.11 -9.04
C ASN A 181 -6.69 -7.59 -8.62
N PHE A 182 -7.40 -6.95 -9.54
CA PHE A 182 -8.78 -6.51 -9.35
C PHE A 182 -9.74 -7.59 -9.84
N GLY A 183 -10.76 -7.88 -9.04
CA GLY A 183 -11.86 -8.78 -9.38
C GLY A 183 -13.08 -8.04 -9.93
N LYS A 184 -14.10 -8.81 -10.31
CA LYS A 184 -15.39 -8.25 -10.73
C LYS A 184 -16.06 -7.53 -9.55
N PRO A 185 -16.66 -6.35 -9.76
CA PRO A 185 -17.40 -5.66 -8.72
C PRO A 185 -18.54 -6.51 -8.15
N ILE A 186 -18.70 -6.49 -6.85
CA ILE A 186 -19.88 -7.01 -6.13
C ILE A 186 -20.80 -5.83 -5.88
N THR A 187 -22.07 -5.94 -6.28
CA THR A 187 -23.08 -4.89 -6.20
C THR A 187 -24.25 -5.31 -5.31
N GLN A 188 -25.20 -4.40 -5.07
CA GLN A 188 -26.41 -4.70 -4.32
C GLN A 188 -27.24 -5.84 -4.95
N GLN A 189 -27.20 -5.99 -6.29
CA GLN A 189 -27.92 -7.05 -7.00
C GLN A 189 -27.39 -8.45 -6.64
N ASP A 190 -26.11 -8.55 -6.30
CA ASP A 190 -25.47 -9.81 -5.88
C ASP A 190 -25.88 -10.24 -4.44
N VAL A 191 -26.40 -9.30 -3.63
CA VAL A 191 -26.76 -9.51 -2.23
C VAL A 191 -28.14 -8.90 -1.97
N PRO A 192 -29.20 -9.58 -2.41
CA PRO A 192 -30.56 -9.03 -2.37
C PRO A 192 -31.06 -8.75 -0.95
N PRO A 193 -31.92 -7.73 -0.77
CA PRO A 193 -32.38 -7.27 0.55
C PRO A 193 -33.37 -8.21 1.25
N GLN A 194 -33.87 -9.26 0.58
CA GLN A 194 -34.89 -10.18 1.11
C GLN A 194 -34.38 -11.14 2.20
N THR A 195 -33.07 -11.22 2.41
CA THR A 195 -32.46 -12.06 3.44
C THR A 195 -32.25 -11.27 4.74
N SER A 196 -32.24 -11.96 5.89
CA SER A 196 -31.90 -11.32 7.17
C SER A 196 -30.48 -10.73 7.13
N ASP A 197 -30.20 -9.73 7.99
CA ASP A 197 -28.86 -9.09 8.05
C ASP A 197 -27.73 -10.11 8.24
N GLY A 198 -27.95 -11.14 9.05
CA GLY A 198 -26.99 -12.21 9.25
C GLY A 198 -26.71 -13.00 7.97
N GLN A 199 -27.75 -13.34 7.23
CA GLN A 199 -27.68 -14.06 5.98
C GLN A 199 -27.06 -13.21 4.89
N ARG A 200 -27.43 -11.93 4.79
CA ARG A 200 -26.84 -10.97 3.83
C ARG A 200 -25.32 -10.82 4.07
N ASN A 201 -24.89 -10.63 5.33
CA ASN A 201 -23.49 -10.56 5.69
C ASN A 201 -22.72 -11.84 5.30
N ASN A 202 -23.32 -13.02 5.52
CA ASN A 202 -22.70 -14.30 5.18
C ASN A 202 -22.61 -14.48 3.66
N LEU A 203 -23.68 -14.19 2.92
CA LEU A 203 -23.70 -14.26 1.46
C LEU A 203 -22.64 -13.33 0.84
N PHE A 204 -22.59 -12.08 1.32
CA PHE A 204 -21.55 -11.14 0.88
C PHE A 204 -20.15 -11.68 1.14
N ASN A 205 -19.86 -12.17 2.36
CA ASN A 205 -18.54 -12.70 2.70
C ASN A 205 -18.20 -13.95 1.89
N GLN A 206 -19.15 -14.82 1.58
CA GLN A 206 -18.92 -15.97 0.69
C GLN A 206 -18.50 -15.51 -0.71
N LYS A 207 -19.23 -14.56 -1.31
CA LYS A 207 -18.90 -13.99 -2.62
C LYS A 207 -17.54 -13.29 -2.62
N LEU A 208 -17.28 -12.48 -1.60
CA LEU A 208 -15.99 -11.78 -1.49
C LEU A 208 -14.84 -12.76 -1.26
N THR A 209 -15.03 -13.81 -0.45
CA THR A 209 -14.01 -14.84 -0.23
C THR A 209 -13.71 -15.58 -1.53
N ALA A 210 -14.73 -16.04 -2.26
CA ALA A 210 -14.53 -16.70 -3.54
C ALA A 210 -13.77 -15.81 -4.55
N ALA A 211 -14.15 -14.53 -4.64
CA ALA A 211 -13.46 -13.58 -5.51
C ALA A 211 -11.99 -13.36 -5.10
N LEU A 212 -11.71 -13.21 -3.80
CA LEU A 212 -10.34 -12.99 -3.32
C LEU A 212 -9.46 -14.24 -3.45
N GLN A 213 -10.03 -15.46 -3.35
CA GLN A 213 -9.29 -16.71 -3.58
C GLN A 213 -8.72 -16.82 -5.00
N GLU A 214 -9.37 -16.21 -5.99
CA GLU A 214 -8.85 -16.14 -7.36
C GLU A 214 -7.74 -15.06 -7.54
N LEU A 215 -7.71 -14.05 -6.67
CA LEU A 215 -6.86 -12.87 -6.83
C LEU A 215 -5.61 -12.91 -5.95
N VAL A 216 -5.69 -13.57 -4.80
CA VAL A 216 -4.58 -13.75 -3.87
C VAL A 216 -3.86 -15.05 -4.22
N TYR A 217 -2.55 -14.97 -4.40
CA TYR A 217 -1.76 -16.16 -4.72
C TYR A 217 -1.52 -16.98 -3.47
N GLU A 218 -2.04 -18.21 -3.47
CA GLU A 218 -1.80 -19.22 -2.43
C GLU A 218 -0.45 -19.89 -2.70
N ILE A 219 0.59 -19.53 -1.93
CA ILE A 219 1.95 -20.04 -2.14
C ILE A 219 2.51 -20.55 -0.80
N PRO A 220 2.75 -21.85 -0.66
CA PRO A 220 3.46 -22.40 0.50
C PRO A 220 4.86 -21.75 0.64
N LYS A 221 5.28 -21.43 1.87
CA LYS A 221 6.54 -20.71 2.13
C LYS A 221 7.77 -21.42 1.56
N GLU A 222 7.74 -22.74 1.51
CA GLU A 222 8.84 -23.58 1.05
C GLU A 222 8.83 -23.78 -0.49
N ASN A 223 7.74 -23.39 -1.17
CA ASN A 223 7.62 -23.57 -2.60
C ASN A 223 8.19 -22.36 -3.37
N HIS A 224 9.53 -22.28 -3.38
CA HIS A 224 10.24 -21.21 -4.06
C HIS A 224 10.01 -21.19 -5.57
N ALA A 225 9.82 -22.35 -6.21
CA ALA A 225 9.57 -22.46 -7.64
C ALA A 225 8.23 -21.78 -8.02
N LEU A 226 7.16 -22.06 -7.27
CA LEU A 226 5.86 -21.43 -7.47
C LEU A 226 5.91 -19.94 -7.19
N LEU A 227 6.67 -19.53 -6.17
CA LEU A 227 6.88 -18.12 -5.84
C LEU A 227 7.55 -17.37 -7.00
N GLU A 228 8.58 -17.96 -7.60
CA GLU A 228 9.28 -17.39 -8.74
C GLU A 228 8.41 -17.38 -10.01
N GLU A 229 7.62 -18.43 -10.24
CA GLU A 229 6.67 -18.50 -11.35
C GLU A 229 5.62 -17.38 -11.28
N LYS A 230 4.96 -17.24 -10.12
CA LYS A 230 3.83 -16.32 -9.95
C LYS A 230 4.25 -14.86 -9.80
N LEU A 231 5.37 -14.60 -9.15
CA LEU A 231 5.77 -13.25 -8.73
C LEU A 231 7.11 -12.80 -9.30
N GLY A 232 7.80 -13.65 -10.08
CA GLY A 232 9.06 -13.33 -10.72
C GLY A 232 8.88 -12.42 -11.93
N VAL A 233 9.83 -11.50 -12.12
CA VAL A 233 9.92 -10.65 -13.30
C VAL A 233 11.19 -10.99 -14.05
N LYS A 234 11.06 -11.36 -15.31
CA LYS A 234 12.21 -11.65 -16.18
C LYS A 234 12.95 -10.34 -16.48
N ILE A 235 14.27 -10.38 -16.36
CA ILE A 235 15.18 -9.30 -16.71
C ILE A 235 16.10 -9.85 -17.79
N SER A 236 16.19 -9.14 -18.92
CA SER A 236 17.05 -9.58 -20.03
C SER A 236 18.54 -9.49 -19.66
N GLN A 237 19.37 -10.30 -20.28
CA GLN A 237 20.83 -10.25 -20.07
C GLN A 237 21.41 -8.89 -20.49
N LEU A 238 20.89 -8.31 -21.57
CA LEU A 238 21.29 -6.98 -22.03
C LEU A 238 20.95 -5.90 -20.99
N GLU A 239 19.72 -5.93 -20.45
CA GLU A 239 19.32 -5.00 -19.38
C GLU A 239 20.20 -5.14 -18.14
N ARG A 240 20.53 -6.37 -17.74
CA ARG A 240 21.44 -6.65 -16.62
C ARG A 240 22.85 -6.13 -16.89
N PHE A 241 23.36 -6.29 -18.12
CA PHE A 241 24.66 -5.78 -18.52
C PHE A 241 24.70 -4.25 -18.49
N LEU A 242 23.74 -3.59 -19.13
CA LEU A 242 23.67 -2.13 -19.20
C LEU A 242 23.50 -1.47 -17.81
N LEU A 243 22.73 -2.10 -16.93
CA LEU A 243 22.46 -1.56 -15.59
C LEU A 243 23.50 -1.95 -14.54
N TRP A 244 24.48 -2.80 -14.86
CA TRP A 244 25.44 -3.31 -13.88
C TRP A 244 26.24 -2.19 -13.20
N ILE A 245 26.88 -1.30 -13.98
CA ILE A 245 27.64 -0.16 -13.45
C ILE A 245 26.72 0.81 -12.67
N PRO A 246 25.62 1.32 -13.26
CA PRO A 246 24.70 2.18 -12.53
C PRO A 246 24.18 1.56 -11.22
N ALA A 247 23.90 0.26 -11.22
CA ALA A 247 23.43 -0.44 -10.02
C ALA A 247 24.48 -0.52 -8.92
N LYS A 248 25.75 -0.76 -9.28
CA LYS A 248 26.87 -0.77 -8.32
C LYS A 248 27.08 0.61 -7.71
N LEU A 249 27.09 1.66 -8.53
CA LEU A 249 27.16 3.04 -8.04
C LEU A 249 25.96 3.36 -7.14
N GLY A 250 24.77 2.97 -7.55
CA GLY A 250 23.55 3.13 -6.75
C GLY A 250 23.63 2.43 -5.42
N GLN A 251 24.17 1.21 -5.38
CA GLN A 251 24.39 0.48 -4.12
C GLN A 251 25.32 1.25 -3.19
N TRP A 252 26.45 1.72 -3.69
CA TRP A 252 27.44 2.43 -2.87
C TRP A 252 26.91 3.77 -2.34
N ILE A 253 26.28 4.54 -3.21
CA ILE A 253 25.72 5.85 -2.85
C ILE A 253 24.61 5.70 -1.81
N HIS A 254 23.71 4.71 -1.93
CA HIS A 254 22.56 4.60 -1.05
C HIS A 254 22.79 3.70 0.17
N TYR A 255 23.89 2.94 0.22
CA TYR A 255 24.21 2.04 1.33
C TYR A 255 24.32 2.75 2.68
N PRO A 256 24.96 3.96 2.78
CA PRO A 256 25.03 4.69 4.04
C PRO A 256 23.67 5.13 4.59
N LEU A 257 22.68 5.37 3.73
CA LEU A 257 21.31 5.65 4.14
C LEU A 257 20.53 4.37 4.49
N TYR A 258 20.66 3.35 3.64
CA TYR A 258 19.85 2.14 3.75
C TYR A 258 20.23 1.27 4.93
N LEU A 259 21.54 1.07 5.19
CA LEU A 259 22.02 0.13 6.20
C LEU A 259 21.60 0.50 7.63
N PRO A 260 21.74 1.75 8.10
CA PRO A 260 21.28 2.14 9.43
C PRO A 260 19.77 1.96 9.59
N ILE A 261 18.98 2.32 8.57
CA ILE A 261 17.52 2.15 8.59
C ILE A 261 17.15 0.68 8.67
N LYS A 262 17.76 -0.18 7.83
CA LYS A 262 17.55 -1.62 7.85
C LYS A 262 17.86 -2.22 9.22
N ASN A 263 19.02 -1.88 9.79
CA ASN A 263 19.47 -2.43 11.10
C ASN A 263 18.56 -1.96 12.24
N PHE A 264 18.23 -0.68 12.28
CA PHE A 264 17.26 -0.13 13.24
C PHE A 264 15.91 -0.84 13.17
N THR A 265 15.38 -0.99 11.96
CA THR A 265 14.07 -1.61 11.74
C THR A 265 14.10 -3.09 12.07
N ALA A 266 15.14 -3.81 11.67
CA ALA A 266 15.32 -5.21 11.99
C ALA A 266 15.43 -5.45 13.50
N LYS A 267 16.09 -4.54 14.25
CA LYS A 267 16.20 -4.63 15.71
C LYS A 267 14.88 -4.36 16.43
N LYS A 268 14.15 -3.33 15.99
CA LYS A 268 12.96 -2.83 16.71
C LYS A 268 11.66 -3.52 16.30
N PHE A 269 11.54 -3.97 15.04
CA PHE A 269 10.31 -4.49 14.47
C PHE A 269 10.40 -5.96 14.03
N ARG A 270 11.45 -6.70 14.46
CA ARG A 270 11.74 -8.09 14.04
C ARG A 270 10.56 -9.05 14.13
N HIS A 271 9.72 -8.86 15.14
CA HIS A 271 8.59 -9.74 15.43
C HIS A 271 7.25 -9.19 14.95
N THR A 272 7.27 -8.16 14.11
CA THR A 272 6.06 -7.54 13.55
C THR A 272 6.01 -7.73 12.04
N GLY A 273 4.81 -7.77 11.47
CA GLY A 273 4.59 -7.73 10.01
C GLY A 273 4.85 -6.35 9.38
N HIS A 274 5.54 -5.44 10.08
CA HIS A 274 5.66 -4.03 9.66
C HIS A 274 7.07 -3.62 9.20
N ILE A 275 8.06 -4.55 9.22
CA ILE A 275 9.47 -4.24 8.90
C ILE A 275 9.58 -3.47 7.59
N ASP A 276 9.02 -4.03 6.54
CA ASP A 276 9.12 -3.51 5.19
C ASP A 276 8.44 -2.14 5.02
N SER A 277 7.26 -2.00 5.58
CA SER A 277 6.52 -0.73 5.59
C SER A 277 7.30 0.36 6.33
N VAL A 278 7.91 0.03 7.48
CA VAL A 278 8.72 0.98 8.26
C VAL A 278 9.99 1.37 7.52
N ILE A 279 10.70 0.41 6.90
CA ILE A 279 11.87 0.71 6.04
C ILE A 279 11.45 1.68 4.92
N SER A 280 10.36 1.37 4.22
CA SER A 280 9.87 2.20 3.11
C SER A 280 9.52 3.62 3.55
N ALA A 281 8.84 3.77 4.71
CA ALA A 281 8.51 5.08 5.25
C ALA A 281 9.75 5.87 5.67
N LEU A 282 10.69 5.25 6.38
CA LEU A 282 11.91 5.90 6.81
C LEU A 282 12.77 6.35 5.62
N LEU A 283 12.88 5.50 4.59
CA LEU A 283 13.58 5.87 3.35
C LEU A 283 12.85 7.04 2.64
N LEU A 284 11.53 6.98 2.53
CA LEU A 284 10.74 8.04 1.89
C LEU A 284 10.95 9.39 2.58
N LEU A 285 10.93 9.42 3.90
CA LEU A 285 11.06 10.66 4.68
C LEU A 285 12.50 11.17 4.74
N SER A 286 13.49 10.28 4.82
CA SER A 286 14.90 10.67 4.96
C SER A 286 15.58 10.97 3.63
N TYR A 287 15.06 10.47 2.51
CA TYR A 287 15.71 10.63 1.20
C TYR A 287 15.89 12.08 0.75
N PRO A 288 14.90 12.98 0.87
CA PRO A 288 15.12 14.42 0.56
C PRO A 288 16.20 15.05 1.40
N ILE A 289 16.28 14.68 2.69
CA ILE A 289 17.31 15.18 3.61
C ILE A 289 18.69 14.65 3.18
N TYR A 290 18.74 13.39 2.75
CA TYR A 290 19.95 12.76 2.24
C TYR A 290 20.47 13.43 0.96
N LEU A 291 19.59 13.77 0.03
CA LEU A 291 19.95 14.52 -1.17
C LEU A 291 20.48 15.92 -0.84
N LEU A 292 19.85 16.61 0.12
CA LEU A 292 20.32 17.90 0.60
C LEU A 292 21.71 17.80 1.24
N LEU A 293 21.97 16.75 2.04
CA LEU A 293 23.27 16.51 2.62
C LEU A 293 24.37 16.37 1.52
N PHE A 294 24.10 15.58 0.48
CA PHE A 294 25.04 15.47 -0.64
C PHE A 294 25.24 16.78 -1.39
N TYR A 295 24.18 17.58 -1.55
CA TYR A 295 24.31 18.90 -2.14
C TYR A 295 25.29 19.78 -1.34
N LEU A 296 25.14 19.81 -0.01
CA LEU A 296 26.02 20.57 0.86
C LEU A 296 27.47 20.05 0.82
N LEU A 297 27.66 18.72 0.80
CA LEU A 297 28.99 18.12 0.68
C LEU A 297 29.66 18.49 -0.65
N PHE A 298 28.94 18.52 -1.76
CA PHE A 298 29.46 18.96 -3.05
C PHE A 298 29.84 20.45 -3.04
N GLN A 299 29.04 21.31 -2.39
CA GLN A 299 29.40 22.72 -2.24
C GLN A 299 30.67 22.89 -1.41
N LEU A 300 30.83 22.15 -0.30
CA LEU A 300 32.05 22.16 0.52
C LEU A 300 33.29 21.64 -0.26
N ALA A 301 33.10 20.70 -1.19
CA ALA A 301 34.14 20.21 -2.08
C ALA A 301 34.45 21.13 -3.27
N GLY A 302 33.82 22.33 -3.37
CA GLY A 302 34.04 23.30 -4.43
C GLY A 302 33.35 22.97 -5.76
N VAL A 303 32.42 22.02 -5.78
CA VAL A 303 31.63 21.68 -6.97
C VAL A 303 30.60 22.79 -7.19
N SER A 304 30.50 23.33 -8.41
CA SER A 304 29.53 24.37 -8.71
C SER A 304 28.09 23.88 -8.51
N ALA A 305 27.19 24.78 -8.11
CA ALA A 305 25.80 24.45 -7.80
C ALA A 305 25.08 23.70 -8.92
N GLY A 306 25.30 24.08 -10.18
CA GLY A 306 24.71 23.43 -11.34
C GLY A 306 25.16 21.97 -11.50
N TRP A 307 26.45 21.69 -11.36
CA TRP A 307 26.98 20.33 -11.40
C TRP A 307 26.50 19.49 -10.22
N ALA A 308 26.49 20.05 -9.02
CA ALA A 308 25.99 19.35 -7.82
C ALA A 308 24.53 18.92 -7.99
N VAL A 309 23.66 19.80 -8.47
CA VAL A 309 22.26 19.50 -8.77
C VAL A 309 22.16 18.41 -9.84
N GLY A 310 22.90 18.55 -10.96
CA GLY A 310 22.91 17.56 -12.05
C GLY A 310 23.30 16.15 -11.57
N ILE A 311 24.35 16.05 -10.74
CA ILE A 311 24.79 14.77 -10.16
C ILE A 311 23.71 14.17 -9.25
N ILE A 312 23.10 14.98 -8.38
CA ILE A 312 22.06 14.52 -7.46
C ILE A 312 20.81 14.02 -8.20
N PHE A 313 20.47 14.61 -9.35
CA PHE A 313 19.37 14.13 -10.17
C PHE A 313 19.59 12.71 -10.72
N LEU A 314 20.84 12.23 -10.78
CA LEU A 314 21.14 10.84 -11.16
C LEU A 314 20.90 9.84 -10.03
N PHE A 315 20.86 10.27 -8.77
CA PHE A 315 20.73 9.36 -7.61
C PHE A 315 19.48 8.49 -7.66
N PRO A 316 18.27 9.01 -7.93
CA PRO A 316 17.07 8.18 -8.08
C PRO A 316 17.20 7.14 -9.23
N PHE A 317 17.83 7.51 -10.33
CA PHE A 317 18.10 6.58 -11.43
C PHE A 317 19.07 5.46 -11.00
N LEU A 318 20.14 5.79 -10.28
CA LEU A 318 21.11 4.81 -9.78
C LEU A 318 20.46 3.87 -8.75
N ALA A 319 19.57 4.40 -7.88
CA ALA A 319 18.78 3.58 -6.94
C ALA A 319 17.83 2.64 -7.69
N TRP A 320 17.14 3.14 -8.71
CA TRP A 320 16.28 2.35 -9.58
C TRP A 320 17.06 1.24 -10.28
N ALA A 321 18.24 1.55 -10.85
CA ALA A 321 19.08 0.56 -11.53
C ALA A 321 19.50 -0.58 -10.60
N GLN A 322 19.86 -0.25 -9.33
CA GLN A 322 20.15 -1.26 -8.32
C GLN A 322 18.93 -2.15 -8.03
N VAL A 323 17.78 -1.53 -7.79
CA VAL A 323 16.52 -2.26 -7.50
C VAL A 323 16.14 -3.15 -8.67
N ARG A 324 16.40 -2.71 -9.90
CA ARG A 324 16.03 -3.42 -11.12
C ARG A 324 16.74 -4.77 -11.27
N ILE A 325 18.04 -4.87 -10.92
CA ILE A 325 18.84 -6.08 -11.18
C ILE A 325 19.20 -6.91 -9.94
N LYS A 326 18.89 -6.45 -8.73
CA LYS A 326 19.17 -7.20 -7.48
C LYS A 326 18.29 -8.46 -7.37
N PRO A 327 18.57 -9.39 -6.43
CA PRO A 327 17.70 -10.54 -6.15
C PRO A 327 16.25 -10.14 -5.87
N GLN A 328 15.30 -10.99 -6.28
CA GLN A 328 13.86 -10.69 -6.23
C GLN A 328 13.17 -11.30 -5.01
N PHE A 329 13.76 -12.36 -4.46
CA PHE A 329 13.15 -13.19 -3.42
C PHE A 329 14.09 -13.33 -2.22
N ASP A 330 13.51 -13.55 -1.04
CA ASP A 330 14.27 -13.64 0.22
C ASP A 330 15.28 -14.79 0.22
N HIS A 331 14.92 -15.94 -0.36
CA HIS A 331 15.81 -17.11 -0.45
C HIS A 331 17.01 -16.93 -1.41
N GLN A 332 16.97 -15.93 -2.30
CA GLN A 332 18.06 -15.60 -3.21
C GLN A 332 19.14 -14.70 -2.56
N VAL A 333 18.89 -14.22 -1.35
CA VAL A 333 19.82 -13.35 -0.60
C VAL A 333 20.54 -14.19 0.43
N LYS A 334 21.85 -14.39 0.22
CA LYS A 334 22.75 -15.06 1.18
C LYS A 334 23.14 -14.14 2.33
#